data_b2598f3061dbab5d10ecc5dc4b07c00f
#
_entry.id   b2598f3061dbab5d10ecc5dc4b07c00f
#
_cell.length_a   1.000
_cell.length_b   1.000
_cell.length_c   1.000
_cell.angle_alpha   90.00
_cell.angle_beta   90.00
_cell.angle_gamma   90.00
#
_symmetry.space_group_name_H-M   'P 1'
#
loop_
_entity.id
_entity.type
_entity.pdbx_description
1 polymer ?
#
loop_
_entity_poly.entity_id
_entity_poly.type
_entity_poly.pdbx_seq_one_letter_code
_entity_poly.pdbx_strand_id
1 'polypeptide(L)'
;MYLGVHYRLKSGKFTISPGFTAHAYNSKNTQHDVLELDVLSDIEYDNSFFKLLPDFNVIFQIKNSENLRLNYAMRTQFTDVTKLARGLVLNNYNSIFSGDQELQNALSHNINLTYYSFNLFNYTNVFARLSYNKSIDQIRNLTSFESVIATSSPFNSSFADETLSASGRYQRSFGKIRGTLNAGYNYSKFNQFIQSANNPSLSENFSQNYKGSIRTLFKSAPNIEVGYSYIFSDNNIGDISTQYYTKSPYFDIDALILKSFTFRTNYSQTRFSNQDELINSYKFWDASLSYRKSEDSKWEFEVKATNLLDTKSQSNSSTSNISISSSEYFIQPRFITFRFIYSL
;
A
#
# COMPACT_ATOMS: atom_id res chain seq x y z
N MET A 1 -23.88 -16.51 9.32
CA MET A 1 -23.40 -17.92 9.46
C MET A 1 -22.54 -18.26 8.24
N TYR A 2 -21.39 -18.91 8.43
CA TYR A 2 -20.58 -19.44 7.31
C TYR A 2 -20.19 -20.87 7.61
N LEU A 3 -20.06 -21.68 6.54
CA LEU A 3 -19.60 -23.07 6.59
C LEU A 3 -18.59 -23.28 5.47
N GLY A 4 -17.37 -23.68 5.81
CA GLY A 4 -16.31 -23.98 4.84
C GLY A 4 -15.94 -25.45 4.85
N VAL A 5 -15.71 -25.99 3.65
CA VAL A 5 -15.20 -27.35 3.44
C VAL A 5 -13.93 -27.27 2.61
N HIS A 6 -12.84 -27.80 3.15
CA HIS A 6 -11.53 -27.85 2.48
C HIS A 6 -11.01 -29.26 2.48
N TYR A 7 -10.51 -29.68 1.33
CA TYR A 7 -9.87 -30.98 1.17
C TYR A 7 -8.39 -30.79 0.85
N ARG A 8 -7.52 -31.51 1.55
CA ARG A 8 -6.07 -31.38 1.38
C ARG A 8 -5.49 -32.67 0.79
N LEU A 9 -4.92 -32.56 -0.40
CA LEU A 9 -4.20 -33.61 -1.12
C LEU A 9 -2.70 -33.32 -1.05
N LYS A 10 -1.92 -34.34 -0.70
CA LYS A 10 -0.45 -34.26 -0.76
C LYS A 10 0.07 -35.37 -1.66
N SER A 11 0.79 -34.99 -2.73
CA SER A 11 1.42 -35.93 -3.68
C SER A 11 2.84 -35.43 -3.98
N GLY A 12 3.84 -36.15 -3.48
CA GLY A 12 5.23 -35.78 -3.66
C GLY A 12 5.53 -34.34 -3.15
N LYS A 13 5.93 -33.49 -4.07
CA LYS A 13 6.26 -32.08 -3.82
C LYS A 13 5.04 -31.14 -3.87
N PHE A 14 3.88 -31.64 -4.22
CA PHE A 14 2.66 -30.85 -4.33
C PHE A 14 1.76 -31.05 -3.11
N THR A 15 1.22 -29.95 -2.62
CA THR A 15 0.10 -29.93 -1.70
C THR A 15 -0.99 -29.08 -2.34
N ILE A 16 -2.16 -29.69 -2.58
CA ILE A 16 -3.29 -29.03 -3.24
C ILE A 16 -4.45 -29.03 -2.26
N SER A 17 -5.04 -27.88 -2.03
CA SER A 17 -6.15 -27.71 -1.11
C SER A 17 -7.28 -26.94 -1.78
N PRO A 18 -8.19 -27.63 -2.52
CA PRO A 18 -9.42 -27.05 -2.98
C PRO A 18 -10.41 -26.89 -1.83
N GLY A 19 -11.22 -25.86 -1.90
CA GLY A 19 -12.24 -25.60 -0.91
C GLY A 19 -13.36 -24.71 -1.42
N PHE A 20 -14.40 -24.61 -0.62
CA PHE A 20 -15.45 -23.62 -0.79
C PHE A 20 -16.00 -23.23 0.57
N THR A 21 -16.50 -22.00 0.66
CA THR A 21 -17.18 -21.48 1.85
C THR A 21 -18.55 -20.98 1.45
N ALA A 22 -19.57 -21.53 2.09
CA ALA A 22 -20.96 -21.04 1.98
C ALA A 22 -21.18 -19.93 3.01
N HIS A 23 -21.59 -18.77 2.56
CA HIS A 23 -21.98 -17.64 3.40
C HIS A 23 -23.49 -17.44 3.32
N ALA A 24 -24.15 -17.47 4.48
CA ALA A 24 -25.57 -17.16 4.62
C ALA A 24 -25.74 -16.19 5.78
N TYR A 25 -26.36 -15.04 5.55
CA TYR A 25 -26.69 -14.08 6.59
C TYR A 25 -27.82 -13.18 6.18
N ASN A 26 -28.49 -12.65 7.20
CA ASN A 26 -29.51 -11.63 7.09
C ASN A 26 -28.99 -10.34 7.71
N SER A 27 -29.18 -9.24 7.00
CA SER A 27 -28.96 -7.90 7.54
C SER A 27 -30.30 -7.24 7.78
N LYS A 28 -30.61 -6.94 9.04
CA LYS A 28 -31.76 -6.16 9.43
C LYS A 28 -31.29 -4.76 9.78
N ASN A 29 -31.88 -3.78 9.13
CA ASN A 29 -31.66 -2.38 9.41
C ASN A 29 -32.98 -1.71 9.71
N THR A 30 -32.99 -0.92 10.77
CA THR A 30 -34.12 -0.08 11.10
C THR A 30 -33.71 1.38 10.98
N GLN A 31 -34.35 2.12 10.11
CA GLN A 31 -34.13 3.55 9.97
C GLN A 31 -35.31 4.29 10.56
N HIS A 32 -35.03 5.18 11.52
CA HIS A 32 -36.02 6.06 12.10
C HIS A 32 -36.16 7.32 11.25
N ASP A 33 -37.32 7.58 10.71
CA ASP A 33 -37.59 8.82 9.97
C ASP A 33 -38.11 9.89 10.92
N VAL A 34 -37.47 11.06 10.94
CA VAL A 34 -37.74 12.16 11.87
C VAL A 34 -38.48 13.32 11.16
N LEU A 35 -39.02 13.09 9.96
CA LEU A 35 -39.47 14.18 9.10
C LEU A 35 -40.85 14.80 9.48
N GLU A 36 -41.61 14.27 10.43
CA GLU A 36 -42.81 14.95 10.93
C GLU A 36 -43.02 14.74 12.43
N LEU A 37 -43.49 15.78 13.10
CA LEU A 37 -43.57 15.96 14.54
C LEU A 37 -44.34 14.89 15.36
N ASP A 38 -44.93 13.88 14.75
CA ASP A 38 -45.78 12.92 15.49
C ASP A 38 -45.85 11.48 14.95
N VAL A 39 -45.14 11.08 13.91
CA VAL A 39 -45.16 9.68 13.43
C VAL A 39 -43.75 9.22 13.14
N LEU A 40 -43.15 8.52 14.10
CA LEU A 40 -41.96 7.70 13.87
C LEU A 40 -42.36 6.52 12.96
N SER A 41 -42.14 6.63 11.67
CA SER A 41 -42.28 5.47 10.79
C SER A 41 -40.92 4.77 10.76
N ASP A 42 -40.82 3.65 11.46
CA ASP A 42 -39.67 2.78 11.36
C ASP A 42 -39.69 2.09 9.99
N ILE A 43 -38.67 2.34 9.19
CA ILE A 43 -38.45 1.62 7.95
C ILE A 43 -37.59 0.43 8.27
N GLU A 44 -38.17 -0.76 8.36
CA GLU A 44 -37.42 -2.01 8.49
C GLU A 44 -36.97 -2.49 7.12
N TYR A 45 -35.70 -2.83 7.03
CA TYR A 45 -35.08 -3.39 5.83
C TYR A 45 -34.40 -4.72 6.18
N ASP A 46 -34.90 -5.81 5.60
CA ASP A 46 -34.38 -7.17 5.80
C ASP A 46 -33.80 -7.67 4.46
N ASN A 47 -32.50 -7.86 4.41
CA ASN A 47 -31.81 -8.36 3.23
C ASN A 47 -31.12 -9.69 3.53
N SER A 48 -31.51 -10.75 2.83
CA SER A 48 -30.90 -12.06 2.96
C SER A 48 -29.90 -12.33 1.84
N PHE A 49 -28.79 -12.92 2.21
CA PHE A 49 -27.71 -13.17 1.30
C PHE A 49 -27.21 -14.61 1.44
N PHE A 50 -27.06 -15.29 0.28
CA PHE A 50 -26.42 -16.60 0.20
C PHE A 50 -25.45 -16.62 -0.98
N LYS A 51 -24.17 -16.95 -0.72
CA LYS A 51 -23.16 -17.15 -1.77
C LYS A 51 -22.26 -18.31 -1.43
N LEU A 52 -21.91 -19.06 -2.46
CA LEU A 52 -20.89 -20.09 -2.42
C LEU A 52 -19.59 -19.52 -3.01
N LEU A 53 -18.56 -19.48 -2.20
CA LEU A 53 -17.26 -18.84 -2.52
C LEU A 53 -16.19 -19.92 -2.64
N PRO A 54 -15.73 -20.24 -3.84
CA PRO A 54 -14.66 -21.19 -4.05
C PRO A 54 -13.29 -20.61 -3.67
N ASP A 55 -12.42 -21.46 -3.17
CA ASP A 55 -11.02 -21.18 -2.94
C ASP A 55 -10.13 -22.36 -3.32
N PHE A 56 -8.87 -22.06 -3.60
CA PHE A 56 -7.93 -23.06 -4.06
C PHE A 56 -6.51 -22.65 -3.65
N ASN A 57 -5.79 -23.55 -2.98
CA ASN A 57 -4.41 -23.32 -2.58
C ASN A 57 -3.52 -24.45 -3.10
N VAL A 58 -2.43 -24.10 -3.79
CA VAL A 58 -1.39 -25.03 -4.24
C VAL A 58 -0.05 -24.59 -3.68
N ILE A 59 0.65 -25.54 -3.09
CA ILE A 59 2.04 -25.36 -2.67
C ILE A 59 2.88 -26.38 -3.45
N PHE A 60 3.85 -25.88 -4.18
CA PHE A 60 4.87 -26.68 -4.85
C PHE A 60 6.20 -26.49 -4.12
N GLN A 61 6.63 -27.54 -3.39
CA GLN A 61 7.88 -27.56 -2.66
C GLN A 61 9.01 -28.00 -3.61
N ILE A 62 9.73 -27.05 -4.19
CA ILE A 62 10.82 -27.33 -5.15
C ILE A 62 11.99 -27.97 -4.40
N LYS A 63 12.41 -27.33 -3.28
CA LYS A 63 13.40 -27.81 -2.30
C LYS A 63 12.93 -27.46 -0.91
N ASN A 64 13.61 -27.93 0.14
CA ASN A 64 13.27 -27.58 1.52
C ASN A 64 13.29 -26.06 1.81
N SER A 65 14.16 -25.34 1.11
CA SER A 65 14.34 -23.89 1.23
C SER A 65 13.71 -23.11 0.08
N GLU A 66 12.92 -23.75 -0.78
CA GLU A 66 12.40 -23.14 -2.00
C GLU A 66 10.97 -23.65 -2.27
N ASN A 67 10.02 -22.72 -2.32
CA ASN A 67 8.62 -23.05 -2.59
C ASN A 67 7.95 -22.03 -3.48
N LEU A 68 6.95 -22.50 -4.20
CA LEU A 68 6.01 -21.71 -4.98
C LEU A 68 4.62 -21.96 -4.43
N ARG A 69 3.87 -20.91 -4.13
CA ARG A 69 2.51 -20.98 -3.61
C ARG A 69 1.57 -20.19 -4.49
N LEU A 70 0.51 -20.84 -4.95
CA LEU A 70 -0.61 -20.23 -5.65
C LEU A 70 -1.84 -20.28 -4.74
N ASN A 71 -2.47 -19.14 -4.52
CA ASN A 71 -3.76 -19.04 -3.84
C ASN A 71 -4.74 -18.34 -4.76
N TYR A 72 -5.91 -18.91 -4.89
CA TYR A 72 -7.08 -18.29 -5.47
C TYR A 72 -8.19 -18.29 -4.43
N ALA A 73 -8.92 -17.20 -4.32
CA ALA A 73 -10.12 -17.14 -3.51
C ALA A 73 -11.12 -16.15 -4.12
N MET A 74 -12.35 -16.55 -4.20
CA MET A 74 -13.47 -15.66 -4.42
C MET A 74 -13.91 -15.09 -3.06
N ARG A 75 -14.09 -13.79 -2.98
CA ARG A 75 -14.46 -13.09 -1.74
C ARG A 75 -15.66 -12.20 -1.95
N THR A 76 -16.45 -12.05 -0.91
CA THR A 76 -17.53 -11.06 -0.86
C THR A 76 -17.13 -9.92 0.06
N GLN A 77 -17.51 -8.71 -0.32
CA GLN A 77 -17.40 -7.52 0.52
C GLN A 77 -18.81 -7.06 0.86
N PHE A 78 -19.06 -6.95 2.17
CA PHE A 78 -20.36 -6.51 2.67
C PHE A 78 -20.57 -5.02 2.43
N THR A 79 -21.82 -4.67 2.18
CA THR A 79 -22.25 -3.27 2.08
C THR A 79 -22.17 -2.62 3.46
N ASP A 80 -21.66 -1.41 3.51
CA ASP A 80 -21.70 -0.59 4.72
C ASP A 80 -23.13 -0.13 4.97
N VAL A 81 -23.60 -0.21 6.22
CA VAL A 81 -24.94 0.20 6.62
C VAL A 81 -25.25 1.66 6.28
N THR A 82 -24.24 2.52 6.33
CA THR A 82 -24.39 3.94 5.97
C THR A 82 -24.75 4.15 4.51
N LYS A 83 -24.36 3.22 3.63
CA LYS A 83 -24.69 3.24 2.21
C LYS A 83 -26.10 2.78 1.91
N LEU A 84 -26.74 2.10 2.85
CA LEU A 84 -28.12 1.60 2.73
C LEU A 84 -29.16 2.60 3.27
N ALA A 85 -28.73 3.65 3.97
CA ALA A 85 -29.65 4.61 4.59
C ALA A 85 -30.37 5.46 3.53
N ARG A 86 -31.69 5.55 3.62
CA ARG A 86 -32.48 6.49 2.82
C ARG A 86 -32.29 7.92 3.31
N GLY A 87 -32.52 8.86 2.41
CA GLY A 87 -32.51 10.28 2.72
C GLY A 87 -31.21 10.96 2.30
N LEU A 88 -31.22 12.26 2.42
CA LEU A 88 -30.08 13.11 2.04
C LEU A 88 -29.23 13.40 3.27
N VAL A 89 -27.98 13.04 3.20
CA VAL A 89 -26.99 13.31 4.24
C VAL A 89 -26.07 14.41 3.76
N LEU A 90 -26.02 15.53 4.47
CA LEU A 90 -25.09 16.61 4.20
C LEU A 90 -23.72 16.27 4.81
N ASN A 91 -22.78 15.86 3.98
CA ASN A 91 -21.42 15.54 4.44
C ASN A 91 -20.60 16.82 4.75
N ASN A 92 -20.84 17.85 3.96
CA ASN A 92 -20.26 19.21 4.15
C ASN A 92 -21.11 20.22 3.36
N TYR A 93 -20.72 21.50 3.38
CA TYR A 93 -21.46 22.60 2.78
C TYR A 93 -21.80 22.45 1.28
N ASN A 94 -21.09 21.60 0.55
CA ASN A 94 -21.26 21.39 -0.88
C ASN A 94 -21.32 19.91 -1.29
N SER A 95 -21.51 18.98 -0.36
CA SER A 95 -21.55 17.55 -0.65
C SER A 95 -22.70 16.86 0.05
N ILE A 96 -23.61 16.34 -0.76
CA ILE A 96 -24.80 15.61 -0.34
C ILE A 96 -24.62 14.14 -0.70
N PHE A 97 -25.00 13.25 0.19
CA PHE A 97 -25.00 11.82 -0.02
C PHE A 97 -26.41 11.26 0.15
N SER A 98 -26.79 10.32 -0.71
CA SER A 98 -28.00 9.54 -0.60
C SER A 98 -27.67 8.07 -0.75
N GLY A 99 -28.00 7.24 0.24
CA GLY A 99 -27.80 5.80 0.17
C GLY A 99 -28.80 5.09 -0.75
N ASP A 100 -28.53 3.81 -1.01
CA ASP A 100 -29.39 2.94 -1.81
C ASP A 100 -29.60 1.61 -1.05
N GLN A 101 -30.86 1.27 -0.80
CA GLN A 101 -31.26 0.06 -0.05
C GLN A 101 -31.16 -1.22 -0.89
N GLU A 102 -31.10 -1.11 -2.22
CA GLU A 102 -31.04 -2.25 -3.13
C GLU A 102 -29.62 -2.78 -3.35
N LEU A 103 -28.64 -2.15 -2.72
CA LEU A 103 -27.24 -2.53 -2.87
C LEU A 103 -26.99 -3.98 -2.48
N GLN A 104 -26.32 -4.68 -3.39
CA GLN A 104 -25.83 -6.03 -3.17
C GLN A 104 -24.37 -6.03 -2.75
N ASN A 105 -23.95 -7.10 -2.08
CA ASN A 105 -22.57 -7.26 -1.69
C ASN A 105 -21.67 -7.49 -2.92
N ALA A 106 -20.56 -6.77 -2.96
CA ALA A 106 -19.58 -6.90 -4.02
C ALA A 106 -18.85 -8.24 -3.95
N LEU A 107 -18.42 -8.73 -5.12
CA LEU A 107 -17.65 -9.95 -5.28
C LEU A 107 -16.28 -9.63 -5.88
N SER A 108 -15.28 -10.43 -5.51
CA SER A 108 -13.95 -10.29 -6.10
C SER A 108 -13.26 -11.64 -6.25
N HIS A 109 -12.50 -11.77 -7.35
CA HIS A 109 -11.55 -12.85 -7.58
C HIS A 109 -10.16 -12.38 -7.17
N ASN A 110 -9.52 -13.14 -6.29
CA ASN A 110 -8.18 -12.85 -5.80
C ASN A 110 -7.24 -13.99 -6.16
N ILE A 111 -6.19 -13.70 -6.91
CA ILE A 111 -5.13 -14.65 -7.27
C ILE A 111 -3.83 -14.13 -6.70
N ASN A 112 -3.10 -14.95 -5.95
CA ASN A 112 -1.79 -14.64 -5.42
C ASN A 112 -0.82 -15.77 -5.73
N LEU A 113 0.27 -15.44 -6.41
CA LEU A 113 1.39 -16.33 -6.64
C LEU A 113 2.59 -15.78 -5.84
N THR A 114 3.16 -16.63 -4.99
CA THR A 114 4.32 -16.24 -4.15
C THR A 114 5.43 -17.27 -4.36
N TYR A 115 6.60 -16.79 -4.68
CA TYR A 115 7.83 -17.57 -4.75
C TYR A 115 8.77 -17.14 -3.63
N TYR A 116 9.34 -18.12 -2.96
CA TYR A 116 10.34 -17.90 -1.91
C TYR A 116 11.48 -18.89 -2.07
N SER A 117 12.72 -18.39 -1.99
CA SER A 117 13.93 -19.20 -1.98
C SER A 117 14.97 -18.60 -1.06
N PHE A 118 15.60 -19.44 -0.25
CA PHE A 118 16.65 -19.04 0.67
C PHE A 118 17.83 -20.02 0.62
N ASN A 119 19.05 -19.49 0.57
CA ASN A 119 20.27 -20.27 0.61
C ASN A 119 21.20 -19.73 1.71
N LEU A 120 21.43 -20.57 2.72
CA LEU A 120 22.27 -20.23 3.88
C LEU A 120 23.76 -20.08 3.55
N PHE A 121 24.28 -20.80 2.55
CA PHE A 121 25.70 -20.80 2.24
C PHE A 121 26.19 -19.49 1.65
N ASN A 122 25.38 -18.85 0.84
CA ASN A 122 25.73 -17.57 0.21
C ASN A 122 24.75 -16.44 0.59
N TYR A 123 23.92 -16.67 1.61
CA TYR A 123 22.89 -15.75 2.09
C TYR A 123 22.05 -15.14 0.96
N THR A 124 21.72 -16.00 -0.05
CA THR A 124 20.80 -15.59 -1.10
C THR A 124 19.38 -15.71 -0.59
N ASN A 125 18.63 -14.65 -0.71
CA ASN A 125 17.20 -14.59 -0.42
C ASN A 125 16.48 -14.04 -1.66
N VAL A 126 15.52 -14.80 -2.17
CA VAL A 126 14.66 -14.42 -3.29
C VAL A 126 13.23 -14.48 -2.82
N PHE A 127 12.52 -13.42 -2.98
CA PHE A 127 11.09 -13.32 -2.76
C PHE A 127 10.46 -12.69 -3.99
N ALA A 128 9.40 -13.30 -4.51
CA ALA A 128 8.59 -12.70 -5.57
C ALA A 128 7.11 -12.97 -5.28
N ARG A 129 6.29 -11.97 -5.53
CA ARG A 129 4.83 -12.05 -5.39
C ARG A 129 4.17 -11.40 -6.59
N LEU A 130 3.18 -12.09 -7.15
CA LEU A 130 2.23 -11.59 -8.12
C LEU A 130 0.84 -11.67 -7.49
N SER A 131 0.11 -10.58 -7.54
CA SER A 131 -1.26 -10.50 -7.01
C SER A 131 -2.17 -9.88 -8.07
N TYR A 132 -3.23 -10.58 -8.41
CA TYR A 132 -4.27 -10.09 -9.30
C TYR A 132 -5.61 -10.10 -8.56
N ASN A 133 -6.30 -8.98 -8.63
CA ASN A 133 -7.64 -8.84 -8.10
C ASN A 133 -8.56 -8.32 -9.20
N LYS A 134 -9.71 -8.97 -9.36
CA LYS A 134 -10.79 -8.52 -10.22
C LYS A 134 -12.06 -8.43 -9.40
N SER A 135 -12.56 -7.21 -9.23
CA SER A 135 -13.81 -6.94 -8.52
C SER A 135 -14.97 -6.88 -9.50
N ILE A 136 -16.03 -7.64 -9.20
CA ILE A 136 -17.27 -7.67 -9.95
C ILE A 136 -18.42 -7.25 -9.02
N ASP A 137 -19.47 -6.68 -9.57
CA ASP A 137 -20.61 -6.15 -8.82
C ASP A 137 -20.18 -5.17 -7.71
N GLN A 138 -19.15 -4.40 -7.98
CA GLN A 138 -18.56 -3.50 -6.99
C GLN A 138 -19.50 -2.32 -6.72
N ILE A 139 -19.62 -1.96 -5.43
CA ILE A 139 -20.37 -0.77 -5.02
C ILE A 139 -19.51 0.46 -5.36
N ARG A 140 -20.06 1.28 -6.26
CA ARG A 140 -19.47 2.55 -6.71
C ARG A 140 -20.40 3.69 -6.38
N ASN A 141 -19.85 4.90 -6.30
CA ASN A 141 -20.64 6.10 -6.15
C ASN A 141 -20.81 6.75 -7.52
N LEU A 142 -22.06 7.05 -7.86
CA LEU A 142 -22.40 7.97 -8.92
C LEU A 142 -22.38 9.38 -8.33
N THR A 143 -21.55 10.26 -8.86
CA THR A 143 -21.45 11.64 -8.42
C THR A 143 -21.99 12.55 -9.53
N SER A 144 -22.95 13.38 -9.20
CA SER A 144 -23.46 14.45 -10.07
C SER A 144 -23.18 15.81 -9.47
N PHE A 145 -22.98 16.78 -10.34
CA PHE A 145 -22.71 18.16 -9.95
C PHE A 145 -23.81 19.09 -10.46
N GLU A 146 -24.41 19.83 -9.53
CA GLU A 146 -25.26 20.97 -9.84
C GLU A 146 -24.59 22.24 -9.32
N SER A 147 -23.96 23.00 -10.21
CA SER A 147 -23.12 24.13 -9.85
C SER A 147 -21.97 23.71 -8.90
N VAL A 148 -21.97 24.18 -7.66
CA VAL A 148 -20.97 23.87 -6.64
C VAL A 148 -21.36 22.71 -5.73
N ILE A 149 -22.57 22.17 -5.87
CA ILE A 149 -23.07 21.08 -5.03
C ILE A 149 -22.79 19.75 -5.71
N ALA A 150 -22.13 18.84 -5.01
CA ALA A 150 -21.90 17.47 -5.43
C ALA A 150 -22.92 16.56 -4.73
N THR A 151 -23.72 15.84 -5.50
CA THR A 151 -24.60 14.78 -5.00
C THR A 151 -24.00 13.43 -5.33
N SER A 152 -23.86 12.56 -4.34
CA SER A 152 -23.28 11.23 -4.48
C SER A 152 -24.26 10.14 -4.02
N SER A 153 -24.43 9.10 -4.82
CA SER A 153 -25.28 7.95 -4.52
C SER A 153 -24.54 6.65 -4.86
N PRO A 154 -24.54 5.64 -3.98
CA PRO A 154 -23.91 4.36 -4.25
C PRO A 154 -24.82 3.51 -5.16
N PHE A 155 -24.20 2.65 -5.97
CA PHE A 155 -24.89 1.65 -6.79
C PHE A 155 -23.97 0.46 -7.07
N ASN A 156 -24.52 -0.69 -7.46
CA ASN A 156 -23.73 -1.83 -7.93
C ASN A 156 -23.35 -1.63 -9.39
N SER A 157 -22.05 -1.55 -9.64
CA SER A 157 -21.52 -1.38 -10.99
C SER A 157 -21.31 -2.73 -11.67
N SER A 158 -21.81 -2.87 -12.91
CA SER A 158 -21.53 -4.02 -13.78
C SER A 158 -20.11 -4.01 -14.39
N PHE A 159 -19.42 -2.86 -14.28
CA PHE A 159 -18.05 -2.72 -14.78
C PHE A 159 -17.07 -3.28 -13.76
N ALA A 160 -16.17 -4.17 -14.23
CA ALA A 160 -15.14 -4.76 -13.37
C ALA A 160 -13.98 -3.79 -13.16
N ASP A 161 -13.48 -3.76 -11.91
CA ASP A 161 -12.22 -3.13 -11.59
C ASP A 161 -11.12 -4.20 -11.47
N GLU A 162 -9.95 -3.87 -11.94
CA GLU A 162 -8.83 -4.81 -11.97
C GLU A 162 -7.58 -4.18 -11.36
N THR A 163 -6.87 -4.95 -10.56
CA THR A 163 -5.57 -4.58 -10.04
C THR A 163 -4.59 -5.72 -10.24
N LEU A 164 -3.41 -5.40 -10.75
CA LEU A 164 -2.29 -6.32 -10.88
C LEU A 164 -1.10 -5.72 -10.15
N SER A 165 -0.54 -6.44 -9.18
CA SER A 165 0.68 -6.03 -8.51
C SER A 165 1.70 -7.16 -8.55
N ALA A 166 2.94 -6.81 -8.90
CA ALA A 166 4.06 -7.71 -8.84
C ALA A 166 5.16 -7.06 -7.99
N SER A 167 5.77 -7.83 -7.11
CA SER A 167 6.91 -7.37 -6.33
C SER A 167 7.96 -8.46 -6.24
N GLY A 168 9.22 -8.06 -6.26
CA GLY A 168 10.35 -8.96 -6.14
C GLY A 168 11.46 -8.34 -5.31
N ARG A 169 12.13 -9.19 -4.55
CA ARG A 169 13.35 -8.88 -3.84
C ARG A 169 14.37 -9.97 -4.10
N TYR A 170 15.54 -9.55 -4.53
CA TYR A 170 16.72 -10.38 -4.63
C TYR A 170 17.80 -9.81 -3.72
N GLN A 171 18.36 -10.62 -2.85
CA GLN A 171 19.45 -10.25 -1.97
C GLN A 171 20.47 -11.37 -1.98
N ARG A 172 21.75 -11.02 -2.12
CA ARG A 172 22.84 -11.98 -2.05
C ARG A 172 24.09 -11.34 -1.42
N SER A 173 24.79 -12.13 -0.62
CA SER A 173 26.09 -11.75 -0.06
C SER A 173 27.24 -12.42 -0.82
N PHE A 174 28.20 -11.63 -1.22
CA PHE A 174 29.44 -12.04 -1.87
C PHE A 174 30.59 -11.71 -0.90
N GLY A 175 30.93 -12.66 -0.04
CA GLY A 175 31.85 -12.41 1.05
C GLY A 175 31.33 -11.33 2.00
N LYS A 176 32.03 -10.21 2.04
CA LYS A 176 31.68 -9.07 2.91
C LYS A 176 30.89 -7.96 2.19
N ILE A 177 30.36 -8.24 1.03
CA ILE A 177 29.54 -7.29 0.27
C ILE A 177 28.17 -7.92 0.06
N ARG A 178 27.09 -7.16 0.29
CA ARG A 178 25.72 -7.55 0.05
C ARG A 178 25.11 -6.67 -1.02
N GLY A 179 24.60 -7.30 -2.07
CA GLY A 179 23.74 -6.67 -3.06
C GLY A 179 22.27 -6.91 -2.72
N THR A 180 21.45 -5.89 -2.85
CA THR A 180 19.99 -5.99 -2.71
C THR A 180 19.34 -5.29 -3.90
N LEU A 181 18.37 -5.97 -4.53
CA LEU A 181 17.53 -5.42 -5.59
C LEU A 181 16.08 -5.66 -5.21
N ASN A 182 15.30 -4.61 -5.24
CA ASN A 182 13.85 -4.67 -5.10
C ASN A 182 13.23 -4.09 -6.37
N ALA A 183 12.17 -4.74 -6.85
CA ALA A 183 11.38 -4.27 -7.97
C ALA A 183 9.90 -4.41 -7.63
N GLY A 184 9.11 -3.44 -8.03
CA GLY A 184 7.67 -3.45 -7.86
C GLY A 184 6.98 -2.91 -9.11
N TYR A 185 5.83 -3.44 -9.38
CA TYR A 185 4.96 -3.10 -10.49
C TYR A 185 3.53 -3.08 -9.96
N ASN A 186 2.80 -2.02 -10.23
CA ASN A 186 1.37 -1.93 -9.94
C ASN A 186 0.64 -1.40 -11.15
N TYR A 187 -0.42 -2.05 -11.51
CA TYR A 187 -1.39 -1.61 -12.50
C TYR A 187 -2.78 -1.68 -11.87
N SER A 188 -3.55 -0.64 -12.01
CA SER A 188 -4.95 -0.61 -11.61
C SER A 188 -5.80 0.03 -12.69
N LYS A 189 -6.92 -0.61 -12.94
CA LYS A 189 -7.94 -0.17 -13.86
C LYS A 189 -9.26 -0.10 -13.11
N PHE A 190 -9.88 1.05 -13.09
CA PHE A 190 -11.16 1.24 -12.44
C PHE A 190 -12.03 2.26 -13.18
N ASN A 191 -13.32 2.10 -12.99
CA ASN A 191 -14.31 2.92 -13.62
C ASN A 191 -14.83 3.98 -12.65
N GLN A 192 -14.90 5.22 -13.12
CA GLN A 192 -15.45 6.34 -12.37
C GLN A 192 -16.77 6.78 -13.01
N PHE A 193 -17.73 7.05 -12.16
CA PHE A 193 -19.07 7.39 -12.58
C PHE A 193 -19.37 8.85 -12.18
N ILE A 194 -19.23 9.71 -13.16
CA ILE A 194 -19.55 11.15 -13.03
C ILE A 194 -20.69 11.43 -13.96
N GLN A 195 -21.82 11.92 -13.43
CA GLN A 195 -23.05 12.26 -14.12
C GLN A 195 -23.80 11.10 -14.83
N SER A 196 -23.18 9.93 -14.99
CA SER A 196 -23.80 8.79 -15.64
C SER A 196 -23.31 7.45 -15.08
N ALA A 197 -24.24 6.57 -14.76
CA ALA A 197 -23.93 5.20 -14.35
C ALA A 197 -23.58 4.28 -15.56
N ASN A 198 -24.00 4.66 -16.76
CA ASN A 198 -23.83 3.83 -17.98
C ASN A 198 -22.62 4.21 -18.82
N ASN A 199 -21.98 5.34 -18.55
CA ASN A 199 -20.83 5.82 -19.28
C ASN A 199 -19.71 6.23 -18.31
N PRO A 200 -18.95 5.26 -17.74
CA PRO A 200 -17.88 5.56 -16.82
C PRO A 200 -16.68 6.18 -17.54
N SER A 201 -15.98 7.06 -16.86
CA SER A 201 -14.63 7.45 -17.23
C SER A 201 -13.64 6.37 -16.77
N LEU A 202 -12.87 5.84 -17.69
CA LEU A 202 -11.85 4.85 -17.39
C LEU A 202 -10.61 5.52 -16.77
N SER A 203 -10.18 5.04 -15.62
CA SER A 203 -8.92 5.43 -15.01
C SER A 203 -7.97 4.25 -14.98
N GLU A 204 -6.81 4.43 -15.58
CA GLU A 204 -5.72 3.44 -15.60
C GLU A 204 -4.49 4.05 -14.93
N ASN A 205 -4.02 3.40 -13.86
CA ASN A 205 -2.83 3.83 -13.16
C ASN A 205 -1.77 2.75 -13.26
N PHE A 206 -0.59 3.15 -13.63
CA PHE A 206 0.56 2.30 -13.76
C PHE A 206 1.72 2.85 -12.94
N SER A 207 2.37 2.02 -12.13
CA SER A 207 3.56 2.44 -11.43
C SER A 207 4.62 1.34 -11.39
N GLN A 208 5.86 1.76 -11.48
CA GLN A 208 7.05 0.92 -11.31
C GLN A 208 7.92 1.52 -10.23
N ASN A 209 8.49 0.68 -9.38
CA ASN A 209 9.49 1.07 -8.42
C ASN A 209 10.69 0.12 -8.46
N TYR A 210 11.87 0.67 -8.49
CA TYR A 210 13.13 -0.06 -8.47
C TYR A 210 14.02 0.52 -7.38
N LYS A 211 14.58 -0.35 -6.55
CA LYS A 211 15.55 0.06 -5.54
C LYS A 211 16.70 -0.94 -5.53
N GLY A 212 17.90 -0.45 -5.82
CA GLY A 212 19.13 -1.21 -5.75
C GLY A 212 20.07 -0.65 -4.68
N SER A 213 20.75 -1.52 -3.93
CA SER A 213 21.79 -1.11 -3.01
C SER A 213 22.92 -2.13 -2.92
N ILE A 214 24.10 -1.62 -2.59
CA ILE A 214 25.29 -2.40 -2.26
C ILE A 214 25.74 -1.95 -0.88
N ARG A 215 25.92 -2.92 0.03
CA ARG A 215 26.35 -2.69 1.41
C ARG A 215 27.55 -3.56 1.76
N THR A 216 28.52 -2.98 2.45
CA THR A 216 29.62 -3.74 3.07
C THR A 216 29.16 -4.35 4.41
N LEU A 217 29.77 -5.48 4.80
CA LEU A 217 29.43 -6.25 6.01
C LEU A 217 30.72 -6.56 6.79
N PHE A 218 31.40 -5.53 7.24
CA PHE A 218 32.61 -5.68 8.06
C PHE A 218 32.25 -5.76 9.55
N LYS A 219 33.01 -6.53 10.33
CA LYS A 219 32.85 -6.60 11.78
C LYS A 219 33.52 -5.44 12.53
N SER A 220 34.66 -4.97 12.01
CA SER A 220 35.55 -4.01 12.71
C SER A 220 35.93 -2.82 11.85
N ALA A 221 35.38 -2.69 10.65
CA ALA A 221 35.59 -1.58 9.74
C ALA A 221 34.25 -0.89 9.43
N PRO A 222 34.26 0.33 8.93
CA PRO A 222 33.03 1.02 8.53
C PRO A 222 32.22 0.20 7.56
N ASN A 223 30.91 0.16 7.77
CA ASN A 223 29.97 -0.36 6.80
C ASN A 223 29.37 0.81 6.02
N ILE A 224 29.39 0.66 4.71
CA ILE A 224 28.89 1.66 3.77
C ILE A 224 27.80 1.00 2.94
N GLU A 225 26.65 1.65 2.85
CA GLU A 225 25.59 1.33 1.91
C GLU A 225 25.43 2.47 0.91
N VAL A 226 25.42 2.14 -0.38
CA VAL A 226 25.07 3.07 -1.46
C VAL A 226 23.92 2.47 -2.22
N GLY A 227 22.92 3.27 -2.46
CA GLY A 227 21.72 2.82 -3.14
C GLY A 227 21.06 3.90 -3.99
N TYR A 228 20.18 3.43 -4.84
CA TYR A 228 19.37 4.26 -5.73
C TYR A 228 17.96 3.73 -5.78
N SER A 229 16.99 4.63 -5.62
CA SER A 229 15.57 4.34 -5.82
C SER A 229 15.04 5.13 -7.00
N TYR A 230 14.26 4.47 -7.83
CA TYR A 230 13.57 5.05 -8.98
C TYR A 230 12.11 4.63 -8.94
N ILE A 231 11.21 5.61 -9.03
CA ILE A 231 9.77 5.39 -9.13
C ILE A 231 9.28 6.09 -10.40
N PHE A 232 8.52 5.37 -11.17
CA PHE A 232 7.78 5.89 -12.32
C PHE A 232 6.30 5.67 -12.08
N SER A 233 5.47 6.68 -12.36
CA SER A 233 4.01 6.59 -12.30
C SER A 233 3.41 7.20 -13.54
N ASP A 234 2.45 6.52 -14.16
CA ASP A 234 1.67 6.96 -15.30
C ASP A 234 0.19 6.84 -14.92
N ASN A 235 -0.52 7.97 -14.95
CA ASN A 235 -1.93 8.05 -14.59
C ASN A 235 -2.71 8.54 -15.80
N ASN A 236 -3.59 7.70 -16.29
CA ASN A 236 -4.42 7.97 -17.45
C ASN A 236 -5.89 8.05 -17.01
N ILE A 237 -6.57 9.15 -17.35
CA ILE A 237 -7.98 9.37 -17.03
C ILE A 237 -8.66 9.90 -18.30
N GLY A 238 -9.44 9.03 -18.94
CA GLY A 238 -9.94 9.34 -20.28
C GLY A 238 -8.78 9.64 -21.23
N ASP A 239 -8.76 10.84 -21.81
CA ASP A 239 -7.73 11.29 -22.77
C ASP A 239 -6.53 12.00 -22.11
N ILE A 240 -6.55 12.14 -20.77
CA ILE A 240 -5.49 12.85 -20.04
C ILE A 240 -4.49 11.84 -19.48
N SER A 241 -3.23 11.98 -19.88
CA SER A 241 -2.10 11.20 -19.35
C SER A 241 -1.14 12.11 -18.58
N THR A 242 -0.74 11.65 -17.39
CA THR A 242 0.21 12.38 -16.54
C THR A 242 1.28 11.45 -16.00
N GLN A 243 2.54 11.76 -16.29
CA GLN A 243 3.68 10.93 -15.90
C GLN A 243 4.55 11.63 -14.87
N TYR A 244 4.97 10.88 -13.86
CA TYR A 244 5.85 11.34 -12.79
C TYR A 244 7.03 10.42 -12.58
N TYR A 245 8.15 11.02 -12.23
CA TYR A 245 9.41 10.34 -11.98
C TYR A 245 9.98 10.78 -10.62
N THR A 246 10.29 9.82 -9.76
CA THR A 246 11.03 10.09 -8.53
C THR A 246 12.38 9.37 -8.58
N LYS A 247 13.45 10.12 -8.41
CA LYS A 247 14.84 9.62 -8.40
C LYS A 247 15.46 9.94 -7.04
N SER A 248 15.94 8.90 -6.32
CA SER A 248 16.44 9.08 -4.96
C SER A 248 17.74 8.29 -4.73
N PRO A 249 18.90 8.86 -5.06
CA PRO A 249 20.18 8.34 -4.59
C PRO A 249 20.32 8.54 -3.08
N TYR A 250 20.96 7.58 -2.40
CA TYR A 250 21.26 7.67 -0.98
C TYR A 250 22.56 6.95 -0.63
N PHE A 251 23.15 7.34 0.48
CA PHE A 251 24.20 6.57 1.13
C PHE A 251 24.07 6.60 2.66
N ASP A 252 24.47 5.51 3.28
CA ASP A 252 24.52 5.32 4.73
C ASP A 252 25.90 4.83 5.13
N ILE A 253 26.45 5.35 6.23
CA ILE A 253 27.72 4.90 6.81
C ILE A 253 27.50 4.60 8.27
N ASP A 254 27.89 3.41 8.69
CA ASP A 254 27.96 2.97 10.09
C ASP A 254 29.42 2.61 10.42
N ALA A 255 30.01 3.25 11.40
CA ALA A 255 31.40 3.01 11.79
C ALA A 255 31.54 2.87 13.30
N LEU A 256 32.12 1.77 13.75
CA LEU A 256 32.59 1.62 15.13
C LEU A 256 34.07 2.07 15.20
N ILE A 257 34.33 3.18 15.87
CA ILE A 257 35.64 3.82 15.99
C ILE A 257 36.17 3.57 17.39
N LEU A 258 37.42 3.11 17.50
CA LEU A 258 38.10 2.86 18.79
C LEU A 258 37.26 1.98 19.76
N LYS A 259 36.43 1.08 19.25
CA LYS A 259 35.55 0.17 20.00
C LYS A 259 34.49 0.85 20.92
N SER A 260 34.55 2.16 21.10
CA SER A 260 33.69 2.90 22.04
C SER A 260 32.85 3.99 21.36
N PHE A 261 33.22 4.40 20.15
CA PHE A 261 32.48 5.42 19.42
C PHE A 261 31.77 4.79 18.25
N THR A 262 30.46 5.06 18.14
CA THR A 262 29.68 4.69 16.96
C THR A 262 29.34 5.96 16.17
N PHE A 263 29.87 6.06 14.97
CA PHE A 263 29.53 7.11 14.03
C PHE A 263 28.53 6.58 13.03
N ARG A 264 27.44 7.35 12.81
CA ARG A 264 26.44 7.06 11.78
C ARG A 264 26.17 8.33 10.99
N THR A 265 26.05 8.18 9.69
CA THR A 265 25.60 9.27 8.83
C THR A 265 24.77 8.72 7.68
N ASN A 266 23.72 9.43 7.33
CA ASN A 266 22.87 9.13 6.21
C ASN A 266 22.66 10.38 5.35
N TYR A 267 22.69 10.19 4.05
CA TYR A 267 22.39 11.20 3.06
C TYR A 267 21.40 10.66 2.06
N SER A 268 20.42 11.47 1.71
CA SER A 268 19.50 11.19 0.62
C SER A 268 19.18 12.45 -0.18
N GLN A 269 19.00 12.28 -1.47
CA GLN A 269 18.47 13.31 -2.34
C GLN A 269 17.23 12.75 -3.03
N THR A 270 16.15 13.52 -3.06
CA THR A 270 14.96 13.19 -3.84
C THR A 270 14.73 14.24 -4.90
N ARG A 271 14.51 13.79 -6.13
CA ARG A 271 14.08 14.62 -7.26
C ARG A 271 12.77 14.09 -7.77
N PHE A 272 11.76 14.94 -7.76
CA PHE A 272 10.43 14.65 -8.28
C PHE A 272 10.20 15.53 -9.52
N SER A 273 9.89 14.90 -10.64
CA SER A 273 9.67 15.56 -11.94
C SER A 273 8.47 14.96 -12.65
N ASN A 274 7.82 15.75 -13.49
CA ASN A 274 6.95 15.26 -14.55
C ASN A 274 7.75 15.09 -15.85
N GLN A 275 7.08 14.92 -17.00
CA GLN A 275 7.75 14.76 -18.29
C GLN A 275 8.62 15.96 -18.66
N ASP A 276 8.17 17.18 -18.36
CA ASP A 276 8.70 18.42 -18.92
C ASP A 276 9.61 19.17 -17.95
N GLU A 277 9.38 19.03 -16.62
CA GLU A 277 10.10 19.84 -15.66
C GLU A 277 10.31 19.19 -14.29
N LEU A 278 11.30 19.70 -13.59
CA LEU A 278 11.58 19.37 -12.19
C LEU A 278 10.57 20.10 -11.29
N ILE A 279 9.67 19.32 -10.67
CA ILE A 279 8.66 19.88 -9.77
C ILE A 279 9.28 20.19 -8.41
N ASN A 280 10.11 19.27 -7.86
CA ASN A 280 10.72 19.44 -6.56
C ASN A 280 12.04 18.68 -6.43
N SER A 281 12.95 19.23 -5.62
CA SER A 281 14.20 18.57 -5.25
C SER A 281 14.61 18.96 -3.84
N TYR A 282 14.83 17.99 -2.98
CA TYR A 282 15.31 18.20 -1.63
C TYR A 282 16.38 17.19 -1.24
N LYS A 283 17.18 17.57 -0.24
CA LYS A 283 18.32 16.77 0.23
C LYS A 283 18.30 16.73 1.75
N PHE A 284 18.52 15.55 2.30
CA PHE A 284 18.70 15.37 3.74
C PHE A 284 20.07 14.81 4.03
N TRP A 285 20.66 15.30 5.07
CA TRP A 285 21.89 14.78 5.62
C TRP A 285 21.85 14.86 7.12
N ASP A 286 21.96 13.71 7.77
CA ASP A 286 22.00 13.57 9.22
C ASP A 286 23.30 12.87 9.61
N ALA A 287 23.84 13.22 10.78
CA ALA A 287 24.99 12.54 11.36
C ALA A 287 24.85 12.40 12.87
N SER A 288 25.35 11.30 13.41
CA SER A 288 25.41 11.11 14.86
C SER A 288 26.71 10.46 15.29
N LEU A 289 27.13 10.81 16.48
CA LEU A 289 28.27 10.20 17.17
C LEU A 289 27.81 9.80 18.56
N SER A 290 27.84 8.48 18.83
CA SER A 290 27.57 7.93 20.15
C SER A 290 28.85 7.44 20.79
N TYR A 291 28.99 7.66 22.10
CA TYR A 291 30.06 7.11 22.93
C TYR A 291 29.49 6.16 23.97
N ARG A 292 30.01 4.93 23.98
CA ARG A 292 29.73 3.91 24.96
C ARG A 292 31.05 3.22 25.32
N LYS A 293 31.44 3.24 26.61
CA LYS A 293 32.76 2.76 27.04
C LYS A 293 32.99 1.29 26.69
N SER A 294 31.97 0.43 26.87
CA SER A 294 31.95 -1.00 26.53
C SER A 294 30.53 -1.47 26.27
N GLU A 295 30.35 -2.69 25.75
CA GLU A 295 29.04 -3.28 25.53
C GLU A 295 28.22 -3.39 26.83
N ASP A 296 28.88 -3.62 27.98
CA ASP A 296 28.23 -3.72 29.29
C ASP A 296 28.04 -2.37 29.98
N SER A 297 28.49 -1.27 29.38
CA SER A 297 28.32 0.05 29.98
C SER A 297 26.87 0.45 30.03
N LYS A 298 26.40 0.86 31.20
CA LYS A 298 25.05 1.38 31.42
C LYS A 298 24.85 2.80 30.86
N TRP A 299 25.94 3.46 30.50
CA TRP A 299 25.95 4.85 30.08
C TRP A 299 26.30 4.97 28.61
N GLU A 300 25.48 5.75 27.88
CA GLU A 300 25.73 6.12 26.51
C GLU A 300 25.46 7.60 26.29
N PHE A 301 26.35 8.28 25.60
CA PHE A 301 26.22 9.68 25.23
C PHE A 301 26.12 9.76 23.71
N GLU A 302 25.14 10.50 23.20
CA GLU A 302 24.95 10.70 21.77
C GLU A 302 24.87 12.19 21.45
N VAL A 303 25.60 12.59 20.42
CA VAL A 303 25.41 13.87 19.74
C VAL A 303 24.83 13.57 18.36
N LYS A 304 23.69 14.14 18.05
CA LYS A 304 23.04 13.97 16.74
C LYS A 304 22.77 15.33 16.11
N ALA A 305 23.30 15.51 14.91
CA ALA A 305 23.00 16.65 14.04
C ALA A 305 22.01 16.21 12.96
N THR A 306 20.88 16.87 12.90
CA THR A 306 19.80 16.57 11.96
C THR A 306 19.64 17.71 10.98
N ASN A 307 19.31 17.35 9.74
CA ASN A 307 19.11 18.29 8.64
C ASN A 307 20.32 19.24 8.43
N LEU A 308 21.53 18.63 8.32
CA LEU A 308 22.78 19.39 8.17
C LEU A 308 22.79 20.35 6.98
N LEU A 309 22.01 20.06 5.94
CA LEU A 309 21.88 20.89 4.74
C LEU A 309 20.86 22.00 4.89
N ASP A 310 20.17 22.09 6.04
CA ASP A 310 19.15 23.09 6.35
C ASP A 310 18.03 23.15 5.31
N THR A 311 17.57 21.97 4.86
CA THR A 311 16.44 21.86 3.94
C THR A 311 15.20 22.44 4.61
N LYS A 312 14.56 23.42 3.97
CA LYS A 312 13.47 24.20 4.57
C LYS A 312 12.11 23.54 4.44
N SER A 313 11.87 22.89 3.33
CA SER A 313 10.58 22.27 3.06
C SER A 313 10.72 21.00 2.22
N GLN A 314 9.68 20.18 2.28
CA GLN A 314 9.47 19.00 1.49
C GLN A 314 8.05 19.06 0.91
N SER A 315 7.90 18.86 -0.38
CA SER A 315 6.58 18.75 -1.02
C SER A 315 6.23 17.31 -1.29
N ASN A 316 4.99 16.97 -0.97
CA ASN A 316 4.36 15.74 -1.44
C ASN A 316 3.26 16.11 -2.42
N SER A 317 3.32 15.51 -3.60
CA SER A 317 2.25 15.64 -4.57
C SER A 317 1.51 14.33 -4.70
N SER A 318 0.19 14.39 -4.67
CA SER A 318 -0.69 13.26 -4.93
C SER A 318 -1.66 13.62 -6.04
N THR A 319 -1.87 12.67 -6.94
CA THR A 319 -2.83 12.82 -8.04
C THR A 319 -3.98 11.89 -7.78
N SER A 320 -5.18 12.44 -7.75
CA SER A 320 -6.43 11.69 -7.78
C SER A 320 -7.09 11.88 -9.14
N ASN A 321 -8.17 11.16 -9.36
CA ASN A 321 -8.89 11.16 -10.64
C ASN A 321 -9.51 12.50 -11.04
N ILE A 322 -9.68 13.40 -10.08
CA ILE A 322 -10.36 14.69 -10.26
C ILE A 322 -9.53 15.86 -9.74
N SER A 323 -8.40 15.61 -9.09
CA SER A 323 -7.58 16.66 -8.49
C SER A 323 -6.11 16.27 -8.43
N ILE A 324 -5.25 17.25 -8.58
CA ILE A 324 -3.83 17.20 -8.21
C ILE A 324 -3.71 18.01 -6.93
N SER A 325 -3.25 17.40 -5.87
CA SER A 325 -2.95 18.11 -4.63
C SER A 325 -1.45 18.11 -4.39
N SER A 326 -0.92 19.26 -4.03
CA SER A 326 0.46 19.41 -3.57
C SER A 326 0.43 19.99 -2.16
N SER A 327 1.09 19.30 -1.24
CA SER A 327 1.24 19.76 0.14
C SER A 327 2.70 20.04 0.42
N GLU A 328 3.01 21.23 0.87
CA GLU A 328 4.34 21.59 1.33
C GLU A 328 4.40 21.48 2.84
N TYR A 329 5.37 20.73 3.33
CA TYR A 329 5.65 20.57 4.75
C TYR A 329 6.94 21.32 5.10
N PHE A 330 6.85 22.23 6.04
CA PHE A 330 8.04 22.88 6.58
C PHE A 330 8.80 21.88 7.47
N ILE A 331 10.08 21.81 7.26
CA ILE A 331 10.96 20.90 7.97
C ILE A 331 11.66 21.68 9.08
N GLN A 332 11.83 21.02 10.21
CA GLN A 332 12.59 21.58 11.31
C GLN A 332 14.00 21.94 10.81
N PRO A 333 14.48 23.19 11.05
CA PRO A 333 15.80 23.62 10.68
C PRO A 333 16.89 22.71 11.23
N ARG A 334 18.10 22.86 10.71
CA ARG A 334 19.25 22.15 11.25
C ARG A 334 19.34 22.36 12.77
N PHE A 335 19.45 21.27 13.51
CA PHE A 335 19.60 21.30 14.95
C PHE A 335 20.51 20.20 15.44
N ILE A 336 21.07 20.39 16.62
CA ILE A 336 21.94 19.44 17.30
C ILE A 336 21.27 19.04 18.60
N THR A 337 21.18 17.72 18.83
CA THR A 337 20.66 17.13 20.07
C THR A 337 21.78 16.44 20.82
N PHE A 338 21.81 16.63 22.12
CA PHE A 338 22.61 15.84 23.05
C PHE A 338 21.67 14.90 23.78
N ARG A 339 21.97 13.60 23.73
CA ARG A 339 21.18 12.59 24.42
C ARG A 339 22.08 11.81 25.37
N PHE A 340 21.57 11.64 26.56
CA PHE A 340 22.16 10.81 27.59
C PHE A 340 21.24 9.63 27.85
N ILE A 341 21.76 8.41 27.73
CA ILE A 341 21.01 7.16 27.89
C ILE A 341 21.61 6.39 29.05
N TYR A 342 20.77 6.00 30.00
CA TYR A 342 21.12 5.10 31.09
C TYR A 342 20.26 3.84 31.00
N SER A 343 20.94 2.67 30.90
CA SER A 343 20.27 1.36 30.89
C SER A 343 20.25 0.80 32.32
N LEU A 344 19.08 0.51 32.83
CA LEU A 344 18.84 -0.07 34.17
C LEU A 344 19.31 -1.52 34.26
#